data_a93e6c5b9017c62f890e488028fac524
#
_entry.id   a93e6c5b9017c62f890e488028fac524
#
_cell.length_a   1.000
_cell.length_b   1.000
_cell.length_c   1.000
_cell.angle_alpha   90.00
_cell.angle_beta   90.00
_cell.angle_gamma   90.00
#
_symmetry.space_group_name_H-M   'P 1'
#
loop_
_entity.id
_entity.type
_entity.pdbx_description
1 polymer ?
#
loop_
_entity_poly.entity_id
_entity_poly.type
_entity_poly.pdbx_seq_one_letter_code
_entity_poly.pdbx_strand_id
1 'polypeptide(L)'
;ASDVYKRQDQLNAQARHALMGNLGIQYTYADEDRVEATMPVDHRTRQPFGILHGGATLALGETVAGLGSMILCQPDEIVVGMQVSGNHISSAHEGDTVRAVATIVHKGRSSHVWNVDVFTSTNKLVSSIRVVNSVMKKR
;
A
#
# COMPACT_ATOMS: atom_id res chain seq x y z
N ALA A 1 -11.30 -3.38 -15.47
CA ALA A 1 -10.11 -2.51 -15.47
C ALA A 1 -10.49 -1.04 -15.53
N SER A 2 -11.37 -0.66 -16.47
CA SER A 2 -11.76 0.76 -16.62
C SER A 2 -12.50 1.28 -15.38
N ASP A 3 -13.30 0.44 -14.71
CA ASP A 3 -14.04 0.85 -13.52
C ASP A 3 -13.10 1.08 -12.32
N VAL A 4 -12.06 0.25 -12.17
CA VAL A 4 -11.06 0.44 -11.14
C VAL A 4 -10.31 1.75 -11.36
N TYR A 5 -9.93 2.02 -12.59
CA TYR A 5 -9.21 3.25 -12.95
C TYR A 5 -10.07 4.50 -12.70
N LYS A 6 -11.35 4.45 -13.06
CA LYS A 6 -12.27 5.56 -12.85
C LYS A 6 -12.55 5.83 -11.38
N ARG A 7 -12.37 4.83 -10.50
CA ARG A 7 -12.61 4.97 -9.06
C ARG A 7 -11.38 5.48 -8.30
N GLN A 8 -10.25 5.70 -8.98
CA GLN A 8 -9.02 6.14 -8.31
C GLN A 8 -9.24 7.45 -7.53
N ASP A 9 -9.85 8.46 -8.15
CA ASP A 9 -10.11 9.73 -7.49
C ASP A 9 -11.07 9.56 -6.31
N GLN A 10 -12.07 8.69 -6.46
CA GLN A 10 -13.02 8.39 -5.40
C GLN A 10 -12.36 7.68 -4.23
N LEU A 11 -11.47 6.72 -4.51
CA LEU A 11 -10.71 6.01 -3.48
C LEU A 11 -9.80 6.97 -2.72
N ASN A 12 -9.12 7.87 -3.43
CA ASN A 12 -8.27 8.86 -2.80
C ASN A 12 -9.08 9.85 -1.94
N ALA A 13 -10.26 10.23 -2.41
CA ALA A 13 -11.14 11.12 -1.65
C ALA A 13 -11.65 10.47 -0.36
N GLN A 14 -12.02 9.18 -0.42
CA GLN A 14 -12.45 8.43 0.77
C GLN A 14 -11.32 8.25 1.77
N ALA A 15 -10.09 8.09 1.29
CA ALA A 15 -8.92 7.88 2.12
C ALA A 15 -8.43 9.16 2.81
N ARG A 16 -8.87 10.33 2.37
CA ARG A 16 -8.32 11.63 2.80
C ARG A 16 -8.35 11.84 4.31
N HIS A 17 -9.39 11.37 4.99
CA HIS A 17 -9.55 11.54 6.44
C HIS A 17 -9.20 10.27 7.23
N ALA A 18 -8.57 9.29 6.59
CA ALA A 18 -8.07 8.08 7.22
C ALA A 18 -6.55 8.16 7.34
N LEU A 19 -5.93 7.13 7.92
CA LEU A 19 -4.48 7.13 8.15
C LEU A 19 -3.69 7.38 6.86
N MET A 20 -4.06 6.70 5.78
CA MET A 20 -3.33 6.84 4.52
C MET A 20 -3.39 8.28 3.99
N GLY A 21 -4.51 8.96 4.14
CA GLY A 21 -4.62 10.38 3.77
C GLY A 21 -3.75 11.27 4.66
N ASN A 22 -3.67 10.97 5.95
CA ASN A 22 -2.82 11.71 6.89
C ASN A 22 -1.34 11.59 6.54
N LEU A 23 -0.94 10.47 5.93
CA LEU A 23 0.44 10.23 5.50
C LEU A 23 0.71 10.74 4.08
N GLY A 24 -0.30 11.26 3.39
CA GLY A 24 -0.17 11.73 2.02
C GLY A 24 -0.13 10.63 1.00
N ILE A 25 -0.60 9.43 1.33
CA ILE A 25 -0.64 8.29 0.41
C ILE A 25 -1.71 8.55 -0.65
N GLN A 26 -1.36 8.36 -1.92
CA GLN A 26 -2.29 8.48 -3.03
C GLN A 26 -2.16 7.26 -3.93
N TYR A 27 -3.30 6.62 -4.22
CA TYR A 27 -3.35 5.54 -5.19
C TYR A 27 -3.13 6.11 -6.59
N THR A 28 -2.24 5.48 -7.35
CA THR A 28 -1.91 5.91 -8.71
C THR A 28 -2.29 4.88 -9.77
N TYR A 29 -2.48 3.63 -9.36
CA TYR A 29 -2.87 2.55 -10.27
C TYR A 29 -3.50 1.42 -9.46
N ALA A 30 -4.54 0.79 -10.00
CA ALA A 30 -5.12 -0.40 -9.38
C ALA A 30 -5.86 -1.25 -10.42
N ASP A 31 -5.54 -2.54 -10.45
CA ASP A 31 -6.29 -3.56 -11.17
C ASP A 31 -6.21 -4.88 -10.41
N GLU A 32 -6.61 -5.98 -11.06
CA GLU A 32 -6.64 -7.31 -10.43
C GLU A 32 -5.25 -7.90 -10.19
N ASP A 33 -4.24 -7.38 -10.87
CA ASP A 33 -2.88 -7.91 -10.82
C ASP A 33 -1.96 -7.08 -9.93
N ARG A 34 -2.22 -5.78 -9.82
CA ARG A 34 -1.26 -4.87 -9.20
C ARG A 34 -1.94 -3.61 -8.67
N VAL A 35 -1.43 -3.12 -7.56
CA VAL A 35 -1.83 -1.81 -7.01
C VAL A 35 -0.56 -0.98 -6.80
N GLU A 36 -0.60 0.29 -7.18
CA GLU A 36 0.49 1.23 -6.94
C GLU A 36 -0.04 2.47 -6.21
N ALA A 37 0.80 3.01 -5.35
CA ALA A 37 0.53 4.25 -4.64
C ALA A 37 1.83 4.99 -4.37
N THR A 38 1.73 6.28 -4.13
CA THR A 38 2.85 7.14 -3.76
C THR A 38 2.68 7.68 -2.36
N MET A 39 3.79 8.03 -1.74
CA MET A 39 3.79 8.68 -0.42
C MET A 39 4.97 9.65 -0.37
N PRO A 40 4.75 10.92 0.03
CA PRO A 40 5.85 11.86 0.15
C PRO A 40 6.72 11.54 1.36
N VAL A 41 8.00 11.85 1.28
CA VAL A 41 8.91 11.83 2.42
C VAL A 41 8.98 13.26 2.95
N ASP A 42 8.20 13.55 3.99
CA ASP A 42 8.10 14.88 4.58
C ASP A 42 7.91 14.79 6.11
N HIS A 43 7.50 15.89 6.73
CA HIS A 43 7.34 15.95 8.19
C HIS A 43 6.36 14.90 8.73
N ARG A 44 5.46 14.37 7.91
CA ARG A 44 4.45 13.37 8.32
C ARG A 44 5.01 11.95 8.33
N THR A 45 6.06 11.70 7.55
CA THR A 45 6.53 10.34 7.25
C THR A 45 8.01 10.11 7.53
N ARG A 46 8.77 11.18 7.87
CA ARG A 46 10.19 11.05 8.16
C ARG A 46 10.43 10.68 9.62
N GLN A 47 11.55 10.01 9.88
CA GLN A 47 12.07 9.87 11.24
C GLN A 47 12.96 11.10 11.57
N PRO A 48 13.46 11.25 12.84
CA PRO A 48 14.14 12.49 13.25
C PRO A 48 15.39 12.87 12.45
N PHE A 49 16.02 11.91 11.78
CA PHE A 49 17.25 12.19 10.99
C PHE A 49 16.98 12.58 9.54
N GLY A 50 15.72 12.77 9.15
CA GLY A 50 15.37 13.27 7.82
C GLY A 50 15.21 12.20 6.74
N ILE A 51 15.20 10.93 7.09
CA ILE A 51 14.92 9.83 6.16
C ILE A 51 13.53 9.24 6.44
N LEU A 52 12.99 8.54 5.47
CA LEU A 52 11.69 7.91 5.58
C LEU A 52 11.64 6.96 6.78
N HIS A 53 10.60 7.10 7.61
CA HIS A 53 10.35 6.22 8.75
C HIS A 53 9.89 4.86 8.27
N GLY A 54 10.50 3.79 8.80
CA GLY A 54 10.15 2.42 8.42
C GLY A 54 8.68 2.08 8.68
N GLY A 55 8.13 2.58 9.79
CA GLY A 55 6.72 2.38 10.10
C GLY A 55 5.77 3.01 9.08
N ALA A 56 6.13 4.19 8.55
CA ALA A 56 5.35 4.81 7.48
C ALA A 56 5.41 3.99 6.20
N THR A 57 6.57 3.41 5.91
CA THR A 57 6.75 2.53 4.75
C THR A 57 5.89 1.28 4.88
N LEU A 58 5.84 0.66 6.08
CA LEU A 58 4.99 -0.50 6.32
C LEU A 58 3.50 -0.14 6.20
N ALA A 59 3.10 1.05 6.67
CA ALA A 59 1.73 1.53 6.51
C ALA A 59 1.36 1.68 5.02
N LEU A 60 2.29 2.19 4.21
CA LEU A 60 2.11 2.28 2.77
C LEU A 60 1.92 0.90 2.16
N GLY A 61 2.77 -0.06 2.55
CA GLY A 61 2.67 -1.45 2.07
C GLY A 61 1.34 -2.09 2.42
N GLU A 62 0.91 -1.95 3.66
CA GLU A 62 -0.37 -2.51 4.11
C GLU A 62 -1.55 -1.85 3.39
N THR A 63 -1.45 -0.56 3.10
CA THR A 63 -2.49 0.20 2.40
C THR A 63 -2.70 -0.31 0.97
N VAL A 64 -1.62 -0.48 0.20
CA VAL A 64 -1.74 -0.93 -1.20
C VAL A 64 -2.20 -2.39 -1.29
N ALA A 65 -1.69 -3.25 -0.41
CA ALA A 65 -2.11 -4.66 -0.37
C ALA A 65 -3.57 -4.79 0.07
N GLY A 66 -4.01 -3.93 0.99
CA GLY A 66 -5.41 -3.89 1.43
C GLY A 66 -6.36 -3.57 0.29
N LEU A 67 -6.06 -2.55 -0.49
CA LEU A 67 -6.87 -2.22 -1.67
C LEU A 67 -6.85 -3.37 -2.67
N GLY A 68 -5.68 -3.96 -2.91
CA GLY A 68 -5.56 -5.10 -3.83
C GLY A 68 -6.47 -6.25 -3.45
N SER A 69 -6.49 -6.59 -2.17
CA SER A 69 -7.38 -7.65 -1.67
C SER A 69 -8.86 -7.28 -1.80
N MET A 70 -9.22 -6.02 -1.54
CA MET A 70 -10.58 -5.55 -1.69
C MET A 70 -11.08 -5.70 -3.13
N ILE A 71 -10.23 -5.40 -4.11
CA ILE A 71 -10.57 -5.53 -5.53
C ILE A 71 -10.84 -6.99 -5.89
N LEU A 72 -10.12 -7.92 -5.28
CA LEU A 72 -10.24 -9.36 -5.57
C LEU A 72 -11.39 -10.04 -4.82
N CYS A 73 -11.98 -9.36 -3.81
CA CYS A 73 -13.01 -9.95 -2.98
C CYS A 73 -14.38 -9.90 -3.64
N GLN A 74 -15.23 -10.84 -3.24
CA GLN A 74 -16.64 -10.86 -3.60
C GLN A 74 -17.39 -9.78 -2.80
N PRO A 75 -18.59 -9.34 -3.27
CA PRO A 75 -19.35 -8.30 -2.56
C PRO A 75 -19.72 -8.65 -1.12
N ASP A 76 -19.81 -9.94 -0.79
CA ASP A 76 -20.17 -10.41 0.56
C ASP A 76 -18.93 -10.68 1.43
N GLU A 77 -17.75 -10.28 0.98
CA GLU A 77 -16.51 -10.50 1.71
C GLU A 77 -15.92 -9.19 2.23
N ILE A 78 -15.20 -9.29 3.34
CA ILE A 78 -14.41 -8.19 3.90
C ILE A 78 -12.96 -8.62 4.05
N VAL A 79 -12.07 -7.65 4.04
CA VAL A 79 -10.62 -7.85 4.19
C VAL A 79 -10.15 -7.20 5.47
N VAL A 80 -9.35 -7.94 6.23
CA VAL A 80 -8.69 -7.42 7.43
C VAL A 80 -7.22 -7.80 7.38
N GLY A 81 -6.33 -6.85 7.64
CA GLY A 81 -4.90 -7.12 7.69
C GLY A 81 -4.58 -8.06 8.85
N MET A 82 -3.73 -9.05 8.60
CA MET A 82 -3.29 -10.01 9.60
C MET A 82 -1.83 -9.81 10.00
N GLN A 83 -0.98 -9.49 9.03
CA GLN A 83 0.45 -9.44 9.26
C GLN A 83 1.09 -8.54 8.21
N VAL A 84 2.03 -7.72 8.65
CA VAL A 84 2.90 -6.95 7.77
C VAL A 84 4.32 -7.06 8.30
N SER A 85 5.25 -7.35 7.39
CA SER A 85 6.67 -7.38 7.72
C SER A 85 7.47 -6.89 6.54
N GLY A 86 8.63 -6.30 6.81
CA GLY A 86 9.44 -5.78 5.73
C GLY A 86 10.89 -5.65 6.10
N ASN A 87 11.70 -5.62 5.07
CA ASN A 87 13.12 -5.31 5.16
C ASN A 87 13.35 -3.95 4.52
N HIS A 88 13.89 -3.02 5.30
CA HIS A 88 14.27 -1.71 4.81
C HIS A 88 15.71 -1.80 4.31
N ILE A 89 15.89 -1.60 3.01
CA ILE A 89 17.14 -1.91 2.31
C ILE A 89 17.98 -0.66 2.11
N SER A 90 17.32 0.46 1.75
CA SER A 90 18.00 1.73 1.56
C SER A 90 17.13 2.87 2.03
N SER A 91 17.73 4.04 2.20
CA SER A 91 17.03 5.23 2.71
C SER A 91 16.38 6.02 1.58
N ALA A 92 15.23 6.59 1.87
CA ALA A 92 14.64 7.66 1.07
C ALA A 92 14.73 8.94 1.89
N HIS A 93 15.10 10.05 1.25
CA HIS A 93 15.37 11.31 1.95
C HIS A 93 14.18 12.26 1.86
N GLU A 94 14.08 13.13 2.85
CA GLU A 94 13.08 14.19 2.88
C GLU A 94 13.11 14.98 1.58
N GLY A 95 11.94 15.25 1.01
CA GLY A 95 11.82 15.90 -0.29
C GLY A 95 11.54 14.94 -1.44
N ASP A 96 11.80 13.65 -1.24
CA ASP A 96 11.49 12.63 -2.25
C ASP A 96 10.04 12.16 -2.11
N THR A 97 9.58 11.41 -3.10
CA THR A 97 8.31 10.70 -3.10
C THR A 97 8.59 9.25 -3.44
N VAL A 98 8.14 8.34 -2.56
CA VAL A 98 8.31 6.90 -2.80
C VAL A 98 7.08 6.32 -3.47
N ARG A 99 7.28 5.23 -4.21
CA ARG A 99 6.24 4.51 -4.93
C ARG A 99 6.23 3.06 -4.48
N ALA A 100 5.07 2.60 -4.04
CA ALA A 100 4.85 1.22 -3.67
C ALA A 100 4.18 0.48 -4.82
N VAL A 101 4.61 -0.76 -5.07
CA VAL A 101 4.04 -1.66 -6.06
C VAL A 101 3.69 -2.96 -5.36
N ALA A 102 2.39 -3.26 -5.29
CA ALA A 102 1.88 -4.48 -4.67
C ALA A 102 1.49 -5.48 -5.74
N THR A 103 2.00 -6.70 -5.64
CA THR A 103 1.62 -7.82 -6.50
C THR A 103 1.27 -9.01 -5.63
N ILE A 104 0.25 -9.78 -6.04
CA ILE A 104 -0.20 -10.90 -5.23
C ILE A 104 0.71 -12.10 -5.42
N VAL A 105 1.08 -12.74 -4.31
CA VAL A 105 1.90 -13.96 -4.28
C VAL A 105 1.01 -15.18 -4.19
N HIS A 106 -0.06 -15.10 -3.39
CA HIS A 106 -0.97 -16.21 -3.15
C HIS A 106 -2.38 -15.67 -2.93
N LYS A 107 -3.32 -16.15 -3.71
CA LYS A 107 -4.74 -15.85 -3.55
C LYS A 107 -5.43 -17.10 -3.05
N GLY A 108 -5.51 -17.21 -1.72
CA GLY A 108 -6.20 -18.31 -1.06
C GLY A 108 -7.68 -18.01 -0.86
N ARG A 109 -8.39 -19.01 -0.34
CA ARG A 109 -9.82 -18.89 -0.06
C ARG A 109 -10.11 -17.93 1.10
N SER A 110 -9.27 -17.95 2.12
CA SER A 110 -9.45 -17.17 3.35
C SER A 110 -8.30 -16.22 3.64
N SER A 111 -7.27 -16.20 2.81
CA SER A 111 -6.13 -15.30 2.99
C SER A 111 -5.50 -14.94 1.66
N HIS A 112 -4.95 -13.75 1.60
CA HIS A 112 -4.12 -13.29 0.49
C HIS A 112 -2.73 -12.96 1.01
N VAL A 113 -1.71 -13.32 0.23
CA VAL A 113 -0.33 -12.95 0.51
C VAL A 113 0.16 -12.04 -0.60
N TRP A 114 0.66 -10.86 -0.22
CA TRP A 114 1.12 -9.83 -1.16
C TRP A 114 2.61 -9.57 -0.97
N ASN A 115 3.28 -9.30 -2.07
CA ASN A 115 4.61 -8.68 -2.06
C ASN A 115 4.44 -7.20 -2.40
N VAL A 116 5.10 -6.34 -1.63
CA VAL A 116 5.12 -4.90 -1.92
C VAL A 116 6.56 -4.43 -1.94
N ASP A 117 6.97 -3.91 -3.09
CA ASP A 117 8.26 -3.26 -3.23
C ASP A 117 8.08 -1.75 -3.24
N VAL A 118 8.96 -1.04 -2.53
CA VAL A 118 8.90 0.42 -2.42
C VAL A 118 10.18 1.00 -3.01
N PHE A 119 10.02 1.96 -3.91
CA PHE A 119 11.12 2.57 -4.67
C PHE A 119 11.18 4.08 -4.45
N THR A 120 12.37 4.65 -4.52
CA THR A 120 12.54 6.11 -4.63
C THR A 120 12.09 6.60 -5.99
N SER A 121 12.03 7.93 -6.17
CA SER A 121 11.74 8.55 -7.48
C SER A 121 12.75 8.18 -8.55
N THR A 122 13.96 7.75 -8.17
CA THR A 122 14.98 7.29 -9.11
C THR A 122 15.05 5.77 -9.23
N ASN A 123 14.00 5.08 -8.77
CA ASN A 123 13.83 3.62 -8.86
C ASN A 123 14.83 2.82 -8.03
N LYS A 124 15.36 3.40 -6.95
CA LYS A 124 16.17 2.66 -5.99
C LYS A 124 15.23 1.93 -5.04
N LEU A 125 15.47 0.64 -4.79
CA LEU A 125 14.65 -0.16 -3.87
C LEU A 125 14.89 0.32 -2.43
N VAL A 126 13.83 0.76 -1.77
CA VAL A 126 13.85 1.23 -0.39
C VAL A 126 13.49 0.11 0.57
N SER A 127 12.43 -0.62 0.25
CA SER A 127 11.90 -1.67 1.14
C SER A 127 11.27 -2.78 0.33
N SER A 128 11.36 -3.99 0.87
CA SER A 128 10.65 -5.18 0.38
C SER A 128 9.76 -5.66 1.50
N ILE A 129 8.45 -5.74 1.25
CA ILE A 129 7.42 -5.92 2.27
C ILE A 129 6.54 -7.11 1.91
N ARG A 130 6.13 -7.85 2.93
CA ARG A 130 5.16 -8.95 2.81
C ARG A 130 3.95 -8.59 3.63
N VAL A 131 2.75 -8.71 3.02
CA VAL A 131 1.48 -8.43 3.69
C VAL A 131 0.59 -9.66 3.57
N VAL A 132 -0.03 -10.05 4.67
CA VAL A 132 -1.02 -11.13 4.70
C VAL A 132 -2.35 -10.54 5.14
N ASN A 133 -3.38 -10.74 4.33
CA ASN A 133 -4.74 -10.28 4.61
C ASN A 133 -5.67 -11.47 4.80
N SER A 134 -6.56 -11.35 5.77
CA SER A 134 -7.65 -12.29 5.98
C SER A 134 -8.86 -11.87 5.15
N VAL A 135 -9.49 -12.85 4.50
CA VAL A 135 -10.72 -12.65 3.72
C VAL A 135 -11.84 -13.39 4.44
N MET A 136 -12.87 -12.66 4.83
CA MET A 136 -13.95 -13.21 5.63
C MET A 136 -15.30 -12.86 5.01
N LYS A 137 -16.29 -13.72 5.23
CA LYS A 137 -17.66 -13.41 4.84
C LYS A 137 -18.25 -12.36 5.78
N LYS A 138 -19.01 -11.43 5.22
CA LYS A 138 -19.80 -10.48 6.02
C LYS A 138 -20.87 -11.25 6.79
N ARG A 139 -21.13 -10.79 7.99
CA ARG A 139 -22.21 -11.32 8.80
C ARG A 139 -23.53 -10.70 8.42
#